data_f28cc79f8ddc88c04c54e9ec1b0ebaba
#
_entry.id   f28cc79f8ddc88c04c54e9ec1b0ebaba
#
_cell.length_a   1.000
_cell.length_b   1.000
_cell.length_c   1.000
_cell.angle_alpha   90.00
_cell.angle_beta   90.00
_cell.angle_gamma   90.00
#
_symmetry.space_group_name_H-M   'P 1'
#
loop_
_entity.id
_entity.type
_entity.pdbx_description
1 polymer ?
#
loop_
_entity_poly.entity_id
_entity_poly.type
_entity_poly.pdbx_seq_one_letter_code
_entity_poly.pdbx_strand_id
1 'polypeptide(L)'
;KLIKEHFIGENSQILEIGTHRGNFSKQILENFNPKKLILVDPWIAFEGKIYKNSWYGRSGHSNQEIQNNYYIEVNQLFEKEIIENKVEIFRKTSDEFFNKNLNKFDLIYIDGNHLFEFVRRDIDNSLKFLKKNGVIILDDYKLKGWWDDGVTKAIKFHEKEKNIKIITGHNLLNYH
;
A
#
# COMPACT_ATOMS: atom_id res chain seq x y z
N LYS A 1 17.40 -6.21 3.26
CA LYS A 1 18.70 -5.50 3.34
C LYS A 1 18.56 -4.03 2.95
N LEU A 2 18.00 -3.69 1.78
CA LEU A 2 17.80 -2.30 1.34
C LEU A 2 17.00 -1.42 2.31
N ILE A 3 15.94 -1.96 2.92
CA ILE A 3 15.08 -1.20 3.83
C ILE A 3 15.83 -0.91 5.16
N LYS A 4 16.62 -1.86 5.67
CA LYS A 4 17.45 -1.64 6.86
C LYS A 4 18.52 -0.56 6.64
N GLU A 5 18.99 -0.39 5.41
CA GLU A 5 19.95 0.66 5.04
C GLU A 5 19.33 2.08 5.07
N HIS A 6 18.00 2.20 5.05
CA HIS A 6 17.27 3.48 5.13
C HIS A 6 16.76 3.82 6.54
N PHE A 7 17.25 3.12 7.56
CA PHE A 7 16.89 3.37 8.97
C PHE A 7 15.39 3.27 9.29
N ILE A 8 14.66 2.38 8.59
CA ILE A 8 13.28 2.07 8.93
C ILE A 8 13.27 1.12 10.15
N GLY A 9 12.65 1.55 11.23
CA GLY A 9 12.61 0.81 12.49
C GLY A 9 11.68 1.44 13.52
N GLU A 10 11.94 1.24 14.81
CA GLU A 10 11.04 1.55 15.94
C GLU A 10 10.54 3.01 16.01
N ASN A 11 11.26 3.96 15.46
CA ASN A 11 10.83 5.37 15.41
C ASN A 11 10.16 5.76 14.10
N SER A 12 9.99 4.83 13.16
CA SER A 12 9.45 5.12 11.85
C SER A 12 7.91 5.24 11.86
N GLN A 13 7.41 6.05 10.96
CA GLN A 13 6.00 6.10 10.58
C GLN A 13 5.87 5.47 9.19
N ILE A 14 5.05 4.44 9.10
CA ILE A 14 4.85 3.66 7.87
C ILE A 14 3.40 3.81 7.41
N LEU A 15 3.22 3.99 6.10
CA LEU A 15 1.92 3.97 5.44
C LEU A 15 1.86 2.76 4.50
N GLU A 16 0.79 1.99 4.58
CA GLU A 16 0.43 0.96 3.61
C GLU A 16 -0.85 1.37 2.88
N ILE A 17 -0.80 1.37 1.56
CA ILE A 17 -1.94 1.59 0.65
C ILE A 17 -2.28 0.25 0.00
N GLY A 18 -3.49 -0.27 0.28
CA GLY A 18 -3.89 -1.60 -0.13
C GLY A 18 -3.59 -2.65 0.96
N THR A 19 -4.38 -2.64 2.01
CA THR A 19 -4.20 -3.53 3.17
C THR A 19 -4.80 -4.92 2.95
N HIS A 20 -5.88 -5.02 2.18
CA HIS A 20 -6.63 -6.24 1.92
C HIS A 20 -6.99 -6.98 3.23
N ARG A 21 -6.31 -8.06 3.58
CA ARG A 21 -6.51 -8.85 4.81
C ARG A 21 -5.45 -8.63 5.89
N GLY A 22 -4.54 -7.67 5.69
CA GLY A 22 -3.52 -7.31 6.68
C GLY A 22 -2.32 -8.27 6.79
N ASN A 23 -2.17 -9.22 5.88
CA ASN A 23 -1.07 -10.19 5.94
C ASN A 23 0.30 -9.52 5.82
N PHE A 24 0.43 -8.56 4.91
CA PHE A 24 1.67 -7.82 4.75
C PHE A 24 1.87 -6.78 5.87
N SER A 25 0.79 -6.13 6.30
CA SER A 25 0.79 -5.24 7.47
C SER A 25 1.38 -5.90 8.70
N LYS A 26 1.01 -7.18 8.95
CA LYS A 26 1.57 -7.98 10.06
C LYS A 26 3.07 -8.15 9.91
N GLN A 27 3.56 -8.44 8.70
CA GLN A 27 5.00 -8.55 8.44
C GLN A 27 5.73 -7.22 8.62
N ILE A 28 5.11 -6.09 8.26
CA ILE A 28 5.66 -4.76 8.54
C ILE A 28 5.86 -4.58 10.05
N LEU A 29 4.86 -4.89 10.87
CA LEU A 29 4.96 -4.78 12.32
C LEU A 29 6.05 -5.68 12.90
N GLU A 30 6.10 -6.94 12.48
CA GLU A 30 7.06 -7.93 13.00
C GLU A 30 8.52 -7.61 12.61
N ASN A 31 8.74 -7.11 11.39
CA ASN A 31 10.09 -6.89 10.88
C ASN A 31 10.67 -5.50 11.19
N PHE A 32 9.82 -4.47 11.30
CA PHE A 32 10.26 -3.08 11.48
C PHE A 32 9.90 -2.51 12.84
N ASN A 33 8.89 -3.08 13.53
CA ASN A 33 8.41 -2.58 14.82
C ASN A 33 8.21 -1.04 14.83
N PRO A 34 7.47 -0.46 13.85
CA PRO A 34 7.41 0.99 13.69
C PRO A 34 6.72 1.67 14.86
N LYS A 35 7.00 2.97 15.06
CA LYS A 35 6.27 3.80 16.01
C LYS A 35 4.78 3.90 15.64
N LYS A 36 4.48 4.01 14.34
CA LYS A 36 3.12 4.09 13.83
C LYS A 36 3.02 3.41 12.47
N LEU A 37 2.04 2.54 12.31
CA LEU A 37 1.64 1.95 11.04
C LEU A 37 0.24 2.44 10.70
N ILE A 38 0.10 3.07 9.55
CA ILE A 38 -1.18 3.53 9.01
C ILE A 38 -1.57 2.61 7.87
N LEU A 39 -2.78 2.06 7.93
CA LEU A 39 -3.35 1.14 6.96
C LEU A 39 -4.50 1.82 6.23
N VAL A 40 -4.43 1.84 4.90
CA VAL A 40 -5.44 2.50 4.06
C VAL A 40 -5.93 1.54 3.00
N ASP A 41 -7.23 1.23 3.06
CA ASP A 41 -7.91 0.42 2.05
C ASP A 41 -9.40 0.81 2.03
N PRO A 42 -10.05 0.94 0.88
CA PRO A 42 -11.47 1.25 0.82
C PRO A 42 -12.36 0.07 1.21
N TRP A 43 -11.87 -1.17 1.09
CA TRP A 43 -12.66 -2.41 1.21
C TRP A 43 -13.99 -2.29 0.45
N ILE A 44 -13.87 -1.95 -0.83
CA ILE A 44 -14.98 -1.80 -1.77
C ILE A 44 -14.87 -2.88 -2.85
N ALA A 45 -15.99 -3.54 -3.12
CA ALA A 45 -16.11 -4.42 -4.29
C ALA A 45 -16.39 -3.56 -5.54
N PHE A 46 -15.37 -3.34 -6.36
CA PHE A 46 -15.46 -2.50 -7.55
C PHE A 46 -16.28 -3.18 -8.65
N GLU A 47 -17.11 -2.38 -9.31
CA GLU A 47 -17.88 -2.79 -10.47
C GLU A 47 -17.11 -2.50 -11.76
N GLY A 48 -17.48 -3.24 -12.82
CA GLY A 48 -16.92 -3.03 -14.16
C GLY A 48 -16.08 -4.19 -14.66
N LYS A 49 -16.08 -4.34 -15.99
CA LYS A 49 -15.42 -5.48 -16.67
C LYS A 49 -13.92 -5.52 -16.42
N ILE A 50 -13.27 -4.38 -16.20
CA ILE A 50 -11.84 -4.28 -15.94
C ILE A 50 -11.44 -4.96 -14.63
N TYR A 51 -12.33 -4.95 -13.64
CA TYR A 51 -12.08 -5.55 -12.32
C TYR A 51 -12.49 -7.01 -12.20
N LYS A 52 -13.03 -7.61 -13.28
CA LYS A 52 -13.58 -8.98 -13.25
C LYS A 52 -12.61 -10.00 -12.65
N ASN A 53 -11.33 -9.87 -12.93
CA ASN A 53 -10.29 -10.79 -12.48
C ASN A 53 -9.47 -10.22 -11.31
N SER A 54 -9.88 -9.12 -10.71
CA SER A 54 -9.22 -8.55 -9.54
C SER A 54 -9.76 -9.17 -8.24
N TRP A 55 -8.96 -9.12 -7.18
CA TRP A 55 -9.33 -9.62 -5.84
C TRP A 55 -10.48 -8.83 -5.21
N TYR A 56 -10.75 -7.63 -5.71
CA TYR A 56 -11.80 -6.73 -5.25
C TYR A 56 -12.86 -6.45 -6.32
N GLY A 57 -12.88 -7.22 -7.40
CA GLY A 57 -13.87 -7.09 -8.47
C GLY A 57 -15.15 -7.86 -8.16
N ARG A 58 -16.30 -7.18 -8.25
CA ARG A 58 -17.62 -7.71 -7.90
C ARG A 58 -18.06 -8.92 -8.75
N SER A 59 -17.57 -9.05 -9.96
CA SER A 59 -18.07 -10.05 -10.91
C SER A 59 -17.35 -11.40 -10.90
N GLY A 60 -16.39 -11.62 -10.04
CA GLY A 60 -15.60 -12.85 -10.05
C GLY A 60 -15.31 -13.42 -8.67
N HIS A 61 -14.51 -12.73 -7.90
CA HIS A 61 -13.94 -13.27 -6.67
C HIS A 61 -14.35 -12.51 -5.42
N SER A 62 -15.10 -11.41 -5.54
CA SER A 62 -15.46 -10.57 -4.41
C SER A 62 -16.89 -10.02 -4.53
N ASN A 63 -17.43 -9.65 -3.39
CA ASN A 63 -18.64 -8.85 -3.24
C ASN A 63 -18.46 -7.90 -2.06
N GLN A 64 -19.41 -7.00 -1.83
CA GLN A 64 -19.27 -6.02 -0.75
C GLN A 64 -19.28 -6.67 0.66
N GLU A 65 -19.97 -7.78 0.83
CA GLU A 65 -19.98 -8.52 2.09
C GLU A 65 -18.60 -9.11 2.40
N ILE A 66 -17.94 -9.72 1.41
CA ILE A 66 -16.55 -10.21 1.53
C ILE A 66 -15.61 -9.09 1.90
N GLN A 67 -15.70 -7.93 1.24
CA GLN A 67 -14.86 -6.77 1.55
C GLN A 67 -15.13 -6.23 2.96
N ASN A 68 -16.38 -6.21 3.39
CA ASN A 68 -16.74 -5.85 4.76
C ASN A 68 -16.13 -6.82 5.80
N ASN A 69 -16.15 -8.11 5.50
CA ASN A 69 -15.56 -9.13 6.37
C ASN A 69 -14.04 -8.96 6.48
N TYR A 70 -13.34 -8.68 5.39
CA TYR A 70 -11.90 -8.36 5.43
C TYR A 70 -11.59 -7.15 6.30
N TYR A 71 -12.39 -6.08 6.20
CA TYR A 71 -12.23 -4.92 7.09
C TYR A 71 -12.40 -5.30 8.56
N ILE A 72 -13.38 -6.15 8.90
CA ILE A 72 -13.59 -6.64 10.27
C ILE A 72 -12.40 -7.50 10.71
N GLU A 73 -11.95 -8.44 9.88
CA GLU A 73 -10.80 -9.30 10.15
C GLU A 73 -9.54 -8.47 10.45
N VAL A 74 -9.27 -7.41 9.67
CA VAL A 74 -8.12 -6.53 9.87
C VAL A 74 -8.20 -5.77 11.19
N ASN A 75 -9.39 -5.26 11.56
CA ASN A 75 -9.57 -4.61 12.86
C ASN A 75 -9.35 -5.58 14.04
N GLN A 76 -9.81 -6.81 13.91
CA GLN A 76 -9.58 -7.85 14.93
C GLN A 76 -8.10 -8.26 14.99
N LEU A 77 -7.45 -8.41 13.84
CA LEU A 77 -6.04 -8.79 13.74
C LEU A 77 -5.11 -7.80 14.47
N PHE A 78 -5.43 -6.51 14.42
CA PHE A 78 -4.62 -5.45 15.00
C PHE A 78 -5.26 -4.77 16.22
N GLU A 79 -6.25 -5.42 16.86
CA GLU A 79 -6.99 -4.85 17.99
C GLU A 79 -6.06 -4.32 19.10
N LYS A 80 -5.05 -5.10 19.46
CA LYS A 80 -4.05 -4.72 20.48
C LYS A 80 -3.27 -3.47 20.05
N GLU A 81 -2.73 -3.48 18.85
CA GLU A 81 -1.91 -2.39 18.30
C GLU A 81 -2.73 -1.11 18.07
N ILE A 82 -4.03 -1.25 17.79
CA ILE A 82 -4.96 -0.12 17.70
C ILE A 82 -5.16 0.51 19.10
N ILE A 83 -5.41 -0.30 20.13
CA ILE A 83 -5.54 0.17 21.52
C ILE A 83 -4.27 0.87 21.99
N GLU A 84 -3.10 0.33 21.63
CA GLU A 84 -1.78 0.91 21.92
C GLU A 84 -1.46 2.14 21.05
N ASN A 85 -2.38 2.58 20.18
CA ASN A 85 -2.18 3.67 19.23
C ASN A 85 -0.97 3.47 18.29
N LYS A 86 -0.59 2.23 18.04
CA LYS A 86 0.50 1.83 17.15
C LYS A 86 0.02 1.59 15.71
N VAL A 87 -1.19 1.05 15.54
CA VAL A 87 -1.85 0.88 14.26
C VAL A 87 -3.05 1.80 14.16
N GLU A 88 -3.28 2.37 12.98
CA GLU A 88 -4.47 3.15 12.66
C GLU A 88 -5.00 2.73 11.28
N ILE A 89 -6.30 2.45 11.20
CA ILE A 89 -6.94 1.90 10.00
C ILE A 89 -7.91 2.92 9.42
N PHE A 90 -7.75 3.21 8.14
CA PHE A 90 -8.61 4.11 7.38
C PHE A 90 -9.35 3.33 6.28
N ARG A 91 -10.66 3.18 6.43
CA ARG A 91 -11.52 2.64 5.37
C ARG A 91 -11.82 3.74 4.36
N LYS A 92 -10.84 4.01 3.49
CA LYS A 92 -10.88 5.09 2.49
C LYS A 92 -10.09 4.70 1.26
N THR A 93 -10.36 5.34 0.14
CA THR A 93 -9.42 5.35 -0.99
C THR A 93 -8.14 6.11 -0.62
N SER A 94 -7.05 5.84 -1.31
CA SER A 94 -5.79 6.58 -1.14
C SER A 94 -5.97 8.08 -1.37
N ASP A 95 -6.73 8.47 -2.40
CA ASP A 95 -7.03 9.87 -2.71
C ASP A 95 -7.76 10.56 -1.54
N GLU A 96 -8.80 9.93 -0.96
CA GLU A 96 -9.54 10.46 0.19
C GLU A 96 -8.66 10.57 1.45
N PHE A 97 -7.77 9.61 1.65
CA PHE A 97 -6.82 9.63 2.74
C PHE A 97 -5.84 10.80 2.58
N PHE A 98 -5.17 10.90 1.45
CA PHE A 98 -4.17 11.93 1.21
C PHE A 98 -4.75 13.35 1.23
N ASN A 99 -5.99 13.55 0.81
CA ASN A 99 -6.66 14.86 0.86
C ASN A 99 -6.82 15.42 2.28
N LYS A 100 -6.82 14.57 3.31
CA LYS A 100 -6.98 14.97 4.72
C LYS A 100 -5.76 14.65 5.58
N ASN A 101 -4.72 14.03 4.99
CA ASN A 101 -3.53 13.64 5.72
C ASN A 101 -2.63 14.84 6.01
N LEU A 102 -2.10 14.90 7.22
CA LEU A 102 -1.10 15.88 7.65
C LEU A 102 0.24 15.24 8.02
N ASN A 103 0.31 13.92 8.07
CA ASN A 103 1.48 13.18 8.49
C ASN A 103 2.46 13.00 7.34
N LYS A 104 3.75 12.88 7.67
CA LYS A 104 4.80 12.45 6.76
C LYS A 104 5.37 11.10 7.18
N PHE A 105 5.77 10.31 6.20
CA PHE A 105 6.14 8.92 6.37
C PHE A 105 7.61 8.67 6.06
N ASP A 106 8.21 7.74 6.79
CA ASP A 106 9.56 7.23 6.53
C ASP A 106 9.51 6.17 5.42
N LEU A 107 8.41 5.41 5.37
CA LEU A 107 8.15 4.42 4.33
C LEU A 107 6.68 4.47 3.91
N ILE A 108 6.44 4.41 2.60
CA ILE A 108 5.11 4.24 2.01
C ILE A 108 5.15 3.00 1.13
N TYR A 109 4.32 2.01 1.44
CA TYR A 109 4.13 0.82 0.63
C TYR A 109 2.85 0.96 -0.18
N ILE A 110 2.94 0.74 -1.50
CA ILE A 110 1.83 0.89 -2.44
C ILE A 110 1.52 -0.47 -3.07
N ASP A 111 0.38 -1.03 -2.69
CA ASP A 111 -0.16 -2.31 -3.16
C ASP A 111 -1.70 -2.22 -3.33
N GLY A 112 -2.17 -1.09 -3.84
CA GLY A 112 -3.61 -0.82 -3.98
C GLY A 112 -4.15 -1.20 -5.37
N ASN A 113 -4.70 -0.24 -6.08
CA ASN A 113 -5.19 -0.44 -7.44
C ASN A 113 -4.05 -0.35 -8.45
N HIS A 114 -3.78 -1.43 -9.18
CA HIS A 114 -2.64 -1.57 -10.08
C HIS A 114 -2.81 -0.93 -11.47
N LEU A 115 -3.97 -0.33 -11.77
CA LEU A 115 -4.15 0.42 -13.02
C LEU A 115 -3.26 1.66 -13.05
N PHE A 116 -2.67 1.95 -14.20
CA PHE A 116 -1.70 3.03 -14.40
C PHE A 116 -2.08 4.36 -13.72
N GLU A 117 -3.31 4.84 -13.94
CA GLU A 117 -3.75 6.14 -13.41
C GLU A 117 -3.85 6.17 -11.88
N PHE A 118 -4.18 5.05 -11.25
CA PHE A 118 -4.23 4.95 -9.79
C PHE A 118 -2.83 4.89 -9.20
N VAL A 119 -1.97 4.01 -9.70
CA VAL A 119 -0.58 3.91 -9.25
C VAL A 119 0.16 5.23 -9.44
N ARG A 120 -0.04 5.90 -10.59
CA ARG A 120 0.56 7.20 -10.86
C ARG A 120 0.15 8.24 -9.80
N ARG A 121 -1.14 8.32 -9.46
CA ARG A 121 -1.63 9.25 -8.42
C ARG A 121 -1.13 8.88 -7.04
N ASP A 122 -1.08 7.59 -6.72
CA ASP A 122 -0.55 7.12 -5.43
C ASP A 122 0.92 7.49 -5.26
N ILE A 123 1.73 7.37 -6.32
CA ILE A 123 3.13 7.84 -6.31
C ILE A 123 3.19 9.37 -6.16
N ASP A 124 2.42 10.13 -6.96
CA ASP A 124 2.40 11.60 -6.90
C ASP A 124 2.00 12.10 -5.50
N ASN A 125 1.02 11.49 -4.87
CA ASN A 125 0.59 11.83 -3.52
C ASN A 125 1.64 11.39 -2.49
N SER A 126 2.16 10.18 -2.59
CA SER A 126 3.19 9.66 -1.69
C SER A 126 4.42 10.54 -1.64
N LEU A 127 4.89 11.06 -2.77
CA LEU A 127 6.02 11.98 -2.84
C LEU A 127 5.83 13.27 -2.02
N LYS A 128 4.59 13.77 -1.92
CA LYS A 128 4.27 14.98 -1.11
C LYS A 128 4.37 14.71 0.39
N PHE A 129 4.08 13.47 0.81
CA PHE A 129 4.02 13.06 2.21
C PHE A 129 5.21 12.20 2.64
N LEU A 130 6.19 12.00 1.77
CA LEU A 130 7.42 11.32 2.12
C LEU A 130 8.32 12.24 2.92
N LYS A 131 8.95 11.74 3.98
CA LYS A 131 10.00 12.46 4.72
C LYS A 131 11.28 12.55 3.87
N LYS A 132 12.17 13.46 4.25
CA LYS A 132 13.54 13.49 3.70
C LYS A 132 14.21 12.13 3.99
N ASN A 133 14.78 11.51 2.98
CA ASN A 133 15.35 10.16 3.00
C ASN A 133 14.33 9.01 3.20
N GLY A 134 13.03 9.29 3.10
CA GLY A 134 12.00 8.26 3.10
C GLY A 134 12.02 7.43 1.82
N VAL A 135 11.32 6.29 1.84
CA VAL A 135 11.29 5.31 0.75
C VAL A 135 9.85 5.03 0.34
N ILE A 136 9.62 4.95 -0.97
CA ILE A 136 8.38 4.39 -1.53
C ILE A 136 8.70 3.00 -2.08
N ILE A 137 7.91 2.01 -1.70
CA ILE A 137 7.97 0.65 -2.21
C ILE A 137 6.69 0.39 -2.97
N LEU A 138 6.80 -0.18 -4.16
CA LEU A 138 5.66 -0.61 -4.96
C LEU A 138 5.72 -2.12 -5.14
N ASP A 139 4.57 -2.77 -4.99
CA ASP A 139 4.40 -4.18 -5.36
C ASP A 139 4.23 -4.35 -6.87
N ASP A 140 4.30 -5.58 -7.34
CA ASP A 140 4.02 -6.00 -8.73
C ASP A 140 4.84 -5.30 -9.83
N TYR A 141 6.01 -4.72 -9.51
CA TYR A 141 6.89 -4.14 -10.54
C TYR A 141 7.37 -5.21 -11.52
N LYS A 142 7.24 -4.92 -12.82
CA LYS A 142 7.49 -5.83 -13.95
C LYS A 142 6.54 -7.03 -14.06
N LEU A 143 5.52 -7.12 -13.23
CA LEU A 143 4.47 -8.11 -13.38
C LEU A 143 3.36 -7.59 -14.30
N LYS A 144 2.59 -8.53 -14.84
CA LYS A 144 1.39 -8.27 -15.63
C LYS A 144 0.23 -9.07 -15.06
N GLY A 145 -0.93 -8.48 -15.09
CA GLY A 145 -2.14 -9.11 -14.61
C GLY A 145 -3.38 -8.52 -15.28
N TRP A 146 -4.50 -8.52 -14.59
CA TRP A 146 -5.73 -7.89 -15.06
C TRP A 146 -5.55 -6.38 -15.31
N TRP A 147 -4.53 -5.78 -14.72
CA TRP A 147 -4.10 -4.36 -14.85
C TRP A 147 -3.12 -4.12 -16.01
N ASP A 148 -2.85 -5.14 -16.86
CA ASP A 148 -1.79 -5.16 -17.86
C ASP A 148 -0.41 -4.95 -17.21
N ASP A 149 0.30 -3.87 -17.50
CA ASP A 149 1.57 -3.49 -16.89
C ASP A 149 1.51 -2.10 -16.20
N GLY A 150 0.34 -1.76 -15.66
CA GLY A 150 0.05 -0.42 -15.13
C GLY A 150 1.05 0.07 -14.08
N VAL A 151 1.48 -0.80 -13.16
CA VAL A 151 2.51 -0.48 -12.15
C VAL A 151 3.82 -0.11 -12.84
N THR A 152 4.30 -0.94 -13.77
CA THR A 152 5.54 -0.70 -14.49
C THR A 152 5.50 0.60 -15.31
N LYS A 153 4.36 0.86 -15.96
CA LYS A 153 4.15 2.12 -16.71
C LYS A 153 4.21 3.35 -15.80
N ALA A 154 3.56 3.30 -14.64
CA ALA A 154 3.55 4.41 -13.70
C ALA A 154 4.96 4.71 -13.15
N ILE A 155 5.72 3.68 -12.84
CA ILE A 155 7.10 3.81 -12.39
C ILE A 155 7.97 4.46 -13.47
N LYS A 156 7.94 3.94 -14.71
CA LYS A 156 8.70 4.50 -15.84
C LYS A 156 8.31 5.95 -16.17
N PHE A 157 7.03 6.30 -16.01
CA PHE A 157 6.57 7.68 -16.14
C PHE A 157 7.28 8.58 -15.12
N HIS A 158 7.33 8.19 -13.85
CA HIS A 158 7.98 8.98 -12.81
C HIS A 158 9.50 9.03 -12.92
N GLU A 159 10.15 7.95 -13.38
CA GLU A 159 11.59 7.97 -13.67
C GLU A 159 11.93 9.09 -14.66
N LYS A 160 11.14 9.19 -15.73
CA LYS A 160 11.37 10.18 -16.79
C LYS A 160 11.04 11.60 -16.36
N GLU A 161 9.90 11.81 -15.68
CA GLU A 161 9.37 13.16 -15.39
C GLU A 161 9.88 13.74 -14.08
N LYS A 162 10.24 12.93 -13.10
CA LYS A 162 10.54 13.36 -11.72
C LYS A 162 11.97 13.08 -11.27
N ASN A 163 12.83 12.54 -12.13
CA ASN A 163 14.20 12.12 -11.77
C ASN A 163 14.27 11.21 -10.52
N ILE A 164 13.30 10.32 -10.37
CA ILE A 164 13.26 9.38 -9.24
C ILE A 164 14.23 8.25 -9.52
N LYS A 165 15.11 7.96 -8.57
CA LYS A 165 15.99 6.79 -8.65
C LYS A 165 15.21 5.56 -8.21
N ILE A 166 15.01 4.61 -9.13
CA ILE A 166 14.42 3.31 -8.83
C ILE A 166 15.52 2.36 -8.37
N ILE A 167 15.29 1.74 -7.22
CA ILE A 167 16.10 0.65 -6.70
C ILE A 167 15.26 -0.61 -6.80
N THR A 168 15.56 -1.48 -7.77
CA THR A 168 14.91 -2.78 -7.87
C THR A 168 15.62 -3.77 -6.98
N GLY A 169 14.90 -4.37 -6.01
CA GLY A 169 15.38 -5.49 -5.22
C GLY A 169 14.68 -6.78 -5.64
N HIS A 170 15.39 -7.79 -6.09
CA HIS A 170 14.90 -9.16 -6.03
C HIS A 170 15.00 -9.59 -4.55
N ASN A 171 13.91 -10.05 -3.96
CA ASN A 171 13.78 -10.55 -2.58
C ASN A 171 13.71 -9.47 -1.49
N LEU A 172 12.67 -8.64 -1.51
CA LEU A 172 12.33 -7.89 -0.30
C LEU A 172 11.62 -8.76 0.74
N LEU A 173 10.84 -9.74 0.32
CA LEU A 173 10.32 -10.84 1.17
C LEU A 173 10.02 -12.05 0.26
N ASN A 174 10.51 -13.24 0.62
CA ASN A 174 10.08 -14.47 -0.03
C ASN A 174 8.65 -14.79 0.42
N TYR A 175 7.71 -14.61 -0.48
CA TYR A 175 6.38 -15.19 -0.34
C TYR A 175 6.38 -16.62 -0.87
N HIS A 176 6.20 -17.57 0.01
CA HIS A 176 5.69 -18.90 -0.28
C HIS A 176 4.32 -19.06 0.38
#